data_92a0502419577a7507e30e3190f76856
#
_entry.id   92a0502419577a7507e30e3190f76856
#
_cell.length_a   1.000
_cell.length_b   1.000
_cell.length_c   1.000
_cell.angle_alpha   90.00
_cell.angle_beta   90.00
_cell.angle_gamma   90.00
#
_symmetry.space_group_name_H-M   'P 1'
#
loop_
_entity.id
_entity.type
_entity.pdbx_description
1 polymer ?
#
loop_
_entity_poly.entity_id
_entity_poly.type
_entity_poly.pdbx_seq_one_letter_code
_entity_poly.pdbx_strand_id
1 'polypeptide(L)'
;MSPRPPAVSPLPPQPADAVSSDVPPMTDPTHDSLSAEAAAWPDLSDRLGRPRGGDGARVLAVTSGKGGVGKTQVGANLAAALARGGQRVLVLDADLGLANLDVVLNLSARITLHQVFTGEADVREALVDAPGGFHALLAGSGLVEYSRLTPEVRDRLQRLLQQLRPYLDVIVLDTGAGLSDVVLYTVSLADEVLVVTTPEPTALADAYATIKVLDRHQRPRPLHLLVNQVQRAGEGAALAAQLQQVLDRYVGPRPPRLRLLGEVPSDTAVRDCVLRRQLLLEQAPGSPAALALALAASRLMAAA
;
A
#
# COMPACT_ATOMS: atom_id res chain seq x y z
N MET A 1 32.27 -2.58 51.18
CA MET A 1 30.94 -2.63 51.83
C MET A 1 30.05 -1.70 51.07
N SER A 2 29.22 -2.26 50.18
CA SER A 2 28.24 -1.49 49.41
C SER A 2 26.88 -1.51 50.15
N PRO A 3 26.13 -0.41 50.17
CA PRO A 3 24.86 -0.33 50.89
C PRO A 3 23.74 -1.10 50.16
N ARG A 4 22.92 -1.80 50.94
CA ARG A 4 21.69 -2.48 50.46
C ARG A 4 20.63 -1.45 50.03
N PRO A 5 19.85 -1.75 49.00
CA PRO A 5 18.67 -0.92 48.65
C PRO A 5 17.52 -1.12 49.68
N PRO A 6 16.66 -0.10 49.84
CA PRO A 6 15.56 -0.15 50.83
C PRO A 6 14.45 -1.12 50.35
N ALA A 7 13.81 -1.76 51.32
CA ALA A 7 12.70 -2.66 51.11
C ALA A 7 11.45 -1.90 50.67
N VAL A 8 10.78 -2.40 49.62
CA VAL A 8 9.47 -1.91 49.16
C VAL A 8 8.37 -2.59 49.94
N SER A 9 7.53 -1.80 50.63
CA SER A 9 6.36 -2.28 51.34
C SER A 9 5.24 -2.70 50.40
N PRO A 10 4.49 -3.77 50.68
CA PRO A 10 3.37 -4.21 49.86
C PRO A 10 2.16 -3.26 49.97
N LEU A 11 1.52 -3.00 48.83
CA LEU A 11 0.26 -2.26 48.72
C LEU A 11 -0.90 -3.00 49.39
N PRO A 12 -1.85 -2.28 50.00
CA PRO A 12 -3.05 -2.90 50.58
C PRO A 12 -4.02 -3.42 49.50
N PRO A 13 -4.83 -4.44 49.82
CA PRO A 13 -5.80 -5.00 48.86
C PRO A 13 -6.96 -4.02 48.60
N GLN A 14 -7.35 -3.91 47.33
CA GLN A 14 -8.52 -3.14 46.90
C GLN A 14 -9.81 -3.91 47.26
N PRO A 15 -10.91 -3.24 47.62
CA PRO A 15 -12.20 -3.89 47.91
C PRO A 15 -12.83 -4.38 46.60
N ALA A 16 -13.41 -5.59 46.68
CA ALA A 16 -14.21 -6.20 45.62
C ALA A 16 -15.54 -5.46 45.50
N ASP A 17 -15.74 -4.70 44.41
CA ASP A 17 -17.05 -4.13 44.07
C ASP A 17 -17.97 -5.22 43.53
N ALA A 18 -19.08 -5.42 44.22
CA ALA A 18 -20.19 -6.26 43.82
C ALA A 18 -20.87 -5.63 42.60
N VAL A 19 -20.74 -6.28 41.44
CA VAL A 19 -21.46 -5.90 40.21
C VAL A 19 -22.90 -6.41 40.34
N SER A 20 -23.84 -5.48 40.54
CA SER A 20 -25.28 -5.70 40.46
C SER A 20 -25.69 -6.14 39.06
N SER A 21 -26.34 -7.28 38.96
CA SER A 21 -26.91 -7.86 37.75
C SER A 21 -28.30 -7.27 37.46
N ASP A 22 -28.37 -6.08 36.89
CA ASP A 22 -29.57 -5.53 36.26
C ASP A 22 -29.20 -4.84 34.93
N VAL A 23 -29.01 -5.67 33.92
CA VAL A 23 -28.98 -5.19 32.51
C VAL A 23 -30.30 -5.63 31.88
N PRO A 24 -31.18 -4.70 31.46
CA PRO A 24 -32.37 -5.07 30.71
C PRO A 24 -31.99 -5.73 29.37
N PRO A 25 -32.78 -6.68 28.85
CA PRO A 25 -32.49 -7.31 27.57
C PRO A 25 -32.47 -6.30 26.46
N MET A 26 -31.32 -6.16 25.78
CA MET A 26 -31.20 -5.41 24.52
C MET A 26 -32.11 -6.12 23.51
N THR A 27 -33.17 -5.45 23.11
CA THR A 27 -33.95 -5.81 21.93
C THR A 27 -33.05 -5.68 20.71
N ASP A 28 -32.87 -6.79 20.03
CA ASP A 28 -32.19 -6.91 18.74
C ASP A 28 -32.82 -5.89 17.75
N PRO A 29 -32.06 -4.92 17.20
CA PRO A 29 -32.58 -4.13 16.10
C PRO A 29 -32.64 -5.07 14.90
N THR A 30 -33.87 -5.33 14.48
CA THR A 30 -34.27 -6.14 13.35
C THR A 30 -33.34 -5.98 12.16
N HIS A 31 -32.85 -7.13 11.66
CA HIS A 31 -32.00 -7.36 10.47
C HIS A 31 -32.62 -6.91 9.13
N ASP A 32 -33.58 -6.00 9.15
CA ASP A 32 -34.45 -5.68 8.02
C ASP A 32 -34.22 -4.28 7.40
N SER A 33 -33.14 -3.58 7.76
CA SER A 33 -32.85 -2.25 7.20
C SER A 33 -31.53 -2.13 6.43
N LEU A 34 -30.81 -3.23 6.18
CA LEU A 34 -29.56 -3.23 5.37
C LEU A 34 -29.76 -3.69 3.91
N SER A 35 -31.02 -3.88 3.48
CA SER A 35 -31.37 -4.08 2.07
C SER A 35 -31.73 -2.79 1.32
N ALA A 36 -31.48 -1.62 1.92
CA ALA A 36 -31.65 -0.36 1.26
C ALA A 36 -30.43 -0.04 0.39
N GLU A 37 -30.67 -0.17 -0.94
CA GLU A 37 -29.92 0.47 -2.02
C GLU A 37 -28.44 0.14 -2.10
N ALA A 38 -28.12 -0.97 -2.77
CA ALA A 38 -27.03 -0.98 -3.71
C ALA A 38 -27.32 0.12 -4.75
N ALA A 39 -27.12 1.39 -4.42
CA ALA A 39 -27.10 2.48 -5.38
C ALA A 39 -26.16 2.01 -6.49
N ALA A 40 -26.69 1.87 -7.70
CA ALA A 40 -25.89 1.43 -8.85
C ALA A 40 -24.72 2.41 -8.93
N TRP A 41 -23.52 1.89 -8.74
CA TRP A 41 -22.31 2.70 -8.83
C TRP A 41 -22.28 3.37 -10.21
N PRO A 42 -21.84 4.61 -10.32
CA PRO A 42 -21.84 5.35 -11.57
C PRO A 42 -20.97 4.65 -12.62
N ASP A 43 -21.38 4.77 -13.86
CA ASP A 43 -20.55 4.38 -15.00
C ASP A 43 -19.30 5.28 -15.04
N LEU A 44 -18.12 4.68 -15.08
CA LEU A 44 -16.84 5.38 -15.11
C LEU A 44 -16.27 5.54 -16.52
N SER A 45 -17.09 5.21 -17.55
CA SER A 45 -16.63 5.20 -18.95
C SER A 45 -16.21 6.58 -19.46
N ASP A 46 -16.76 7.64 -18.94
CA ASP A 46 -16.41 9.02 -19.25
C ASP A 46 -15.03 9.43 -18.74
N ARG A 47 -14.58 8.83 -17.63
CA ARG A 47 -13.28 9.11 -17.01
C ARG A 47 -12.20 8.09 -17.36
N LEU A 48 -12.53 6.81 -17.37
CA LEU A 48 -11.59 5.70 -17.50
C LEU A 48 -11.71 4.97 -18.86
N GLY A 49 -12.63 5.38 -19.72
CA GLY A 49 -12.95 4.67 -20.97
C GLY A 49 -13.82 3.44 -20.72
N ARG A 50 -14.29 2.81 -21.80
CA ARG A 50 -15.19 1.64 -21.69
C ARG A 50 -14.55 0.50 -20.92
N PRO A 51 -15.35 -0.28 -20.15
CA PRO A 51 -14.86 -1.51 -19.53
C PRO A 51 -14.19 -2.42 -20.52
N ARG A 52 -13.09 -3.08 -20.12
CA ARG A 52 -12.47 -4.15 -20.88
C ARG A 52 -13.09 -5.49 -20.47
N GLY A 53 -13.32 -6.37 -21.44
CA GLY A 53 -13.69 -7.76 -21.12
C GLY A 53 -12.49 -8.50 -20.51
N GLY A 54 -12.75 -9.43 -19.58
CA GLY A 54 -11.73 -10.24 -18.91
C GLY A 54 -11.81 -10.15 -17.39
N ASP A 55 -10.76 -10.59 -16.70
CA ASP A 55 -10.70 -10.68 -15.23
C ASP A 55 -10.55 -9.31 -14.53
N GLY A 56 -10.52 -8.20 -15.30
CA GLY A 56 -10.33 -6.85 -14.81
C GLY A 56 -8.88 -6.52 -14.45
N ALA A 57 -8.68 -5.35 -13.82
CA ALA A 57 -7.34 -4.86 -13.47
C ALA A 57 -6.61 -5.80 -12.50
N ARG A 58 -5.31 -5.96 -12.72
CA ARG A 58 -4.39 -6.53 -11.72
C ARG A 58 -4.18 -5.51 -10.61
N VAL A 59 -4.27 -5.94 -9.37
CA VAL A 59 -4.03 -5.10 -8.20
C VAL A 59 -2.65 -5.42 -7.63
N LEU A 60 -1.76 -4.42 -7.66
CA LEU A 60 -0.41 -4.48 -7.11
C LEU A 60 -0.33 -3.65 -5.82
N ALA A 61 -0.06 -4.28 -4.68
CA ALA A 61 0.26 -3.53 -3.48
C ALA A 61 1.76 -3.23 -3.42
N VAL A 62 2.11 -1.95 -3.25
CA VAL A 62 3.48 -1.49 -3.00
C VAL A 62 3.63 -1.24 -1.52
N THR A 63 4.45 -2.04 -0.85
CA THR A 63 4.62 -2.02 0.61
C THR A 63 6.09 -2.05 1.03
N SER A 64 6.35 -1.79 2.31
CA SER A 64 7.69 -1.91 2.90
C SER A 64 7.61 -2.12 4.40
N GLY A 65 8.60 -2.78 4.98
CA GLY A 65 8.71 -2.89 6.42
C GLY A 65 9.14 -1.59 7.12
N LYS A 66 9.82 -0.68 6.41
CA LYS A 66 10.37 0.57 6.96
C LYS A 66 9.87 1.79 6.21
N GLY A 67 9.61 2.88 6.94
CA GLY A 67 9.33 4.19 6.34
C GLY A 67 10.57 4.78 5.64
N GLY A 68 10.36 5.64 4.64
CA GLY A 68 11.46 6.35 3.97
C GLY A 68 12.23 5.58 2.91
N VAL A 69 11.91 4.31 2.63
CA VAL A 69 12.56 3.53 1.56
C VAL A 69 12.18 3.94 0.14
N GLY A 70 11.22 4.85 -0.01
CA GLY A 70 10.80 5.41 -1.31
C GLY A 70 9.61 4.71 -1.97
N LYS A 71 8.73 4.03 -1.21
CA LYS A 71 7.55 3.33 -1.75
C LYS A 71 6.72 4.17 -2.71
N THR A 72 6.23 5.32 -2.25
CA THR A 72 5.36 6.23 -3.01
C THR A 72 6.04 6.68 -4.30
N GLN A 73 7.33 7.04 -4.25
CA GLN A 73 8.10 7.39 -5.45
C GLN A 73 8.23 6.22 -6.42
N VAL A 74 8.51 5.01 -5.90
CA VAL A 74 8.57 3.79 -6.71
C VAL A 74 7.20 3.51 -7.33
N GLY A 75 6.12 3.51 -6.54
CA GLY A 75 4.76 3.24 -6.99
C GLY A 75 4.30 4.20 -8.08
N ALA A 76 4.47 5.51 -7.86
CA ALA A 76 4.08 6.55 -8.82
C ALA A 76 4.87 6.46 -10.14
N ASN A 77 6.18 6.24 -10.07
CA ASN A 77 7.01 6.11 -11.28
C ASN A 77 6.77 4.79 -12.01
N LEU A 78 6.50 3.67 -11.32
CA LEU A 78 6.04 2.43 -11.96
C LEU A 78 4.71 2.65 -12.68
N ALA A 79 3.75 3.33 -12.05
CA ALA A 79 2.47 3.66 -12.66
C ALA A 79 2.64 4.49 -13.95
N ALA A 80 3.50 5.51 -13.91
CA ALA A 80 3.81 6.31 -15.10
C ALA A 80 4.50 5.48 -16.21
N ALA A 81 5.42 4.58 -15.85
CA ALA A 81 6.06 3.71 -16.82
C ALA A 81 5.07 2.75 -17.48
N LEU A 82 4.14 2.19 -16.69
CA LEU A 82 3.07 1.33 -17.18
C LEU A 82 2.09 2.09 -18.09
N ALA A 83 1.71 3.31 -17.70
CA ALA A 83 0.83 4.18 -18.50
C ALA A 83 1.47 4.55 -19.85
N ARG A 84 2.76 4.87 -19.87
CA ARG A 84 3.53 5.07 -21.11
C ARG A 84 3.60 3.82 -21.97
N GLY A 85 3.54 2.64 -21.37
CA GLY A 85 3.40 1.36 -22.05
C GLY A 85 1.99 1.06 -22.57
N GLY A 86 1.05 2.01 -22.48
CA GLY A 86 -0.32 1.89 -22.99
C GLY A 86 -1.29 1.22 -22.02
N GLN A 87 -0.91 1.02 -20.75
CA GLN A 87 -1.79 0.50 -19.72
C GLN A 87 -2.65 1.60 -19.11
N ARG A 88 -3.92 1.30 -18.82
CA ARG A 88 -4.79 2.16 -18.02
C ARG A 88 -4.49 1.89 -16.54
N VAL A 89 -3.86 2.86 -15.88
CA VAL A 89 -3.31 2.70 -14.53
C VAL A 89 -3.97 3.66 -13.56
N LEU A 90 -4.30 3.16 -12.38
CA LEU A 90 -4.72 3.95 -11.23
C LEU A 90 -3.74 3.73 -10.08
N VAL A 91 -3.32 4.81 -9.41
CA VAL A 91 -2.66 4.73 -8.09
C VAL A 91 -3.67 5.15 -7.03
N LEU A 92 -3.93 4.27 -6.08
CA LEU A 92 -4.75 4.53 -4.92
C LEU A 92 -3.84 4.75 -3.72
N ASP A 93 -3.92 5.94 -3.12
CA ASP A 93 -3.25 6.22 -1.85
C ASP A 93 -3.97 5.45 -0.73
N ALA A 94 -3.38 4.35 -0.32
CA ALA A 94 -3.91 3.47 0.69
C ALA A 94 -3.20 3.62 2.05
N ASP A 95 -2.35 4.66 2.21
CA ASP A 95 -1.88 5.13 3.52
C ASP A 95 -2.94 6.06 4.13
N LEU A 96 -4.05 5.45 4.58
CA LEU A 96 -5.23 6.18 5.05
C LEU A 96 -4.95 7.09 6.27
N GLY A 97 -3.82 6.93 6.93
CA GLY A 97 -3.44 7.73 8.11
C GLY A 97 -2.47 8.87 7.80
N LEU A 98 -1.53 8.64 6.89
CA LEU A 98 -0.44 9.55 6.56
C LEU A 98 -0.27 9.69 5.04
N ALA A 99 -1.40 9.89 4.35
CA ALA A 99 -1.43 10.12 2.90
C ALA A 99 -0.40 11.17 2.47
N ASN A 100 0.34 10.87 1.42
CA ASN A 100 1.39 11.75 0.92
C ASN A 100 1.56 11.70 -0.62
N LEU A 101 0.71 10.97 -1.33
CA LEU A 101 0.75 10.87 -2.79
C LEU A 101 0.47 12.24 -3.44
N ASP A 102 -0.42 13.03 -2.87
CA ASP A 102 -0.73 14.41 -3.26
C ASP A 102 0.51 15.32 -3.19
N VAL A 103 1.27 15.19 -2.09
CA VAL A 103 2.51 15.95 -1.88
C VAL A 103 3.57 15.53 -2.90
N VAL A 104 3.75 14.23 -3.10
CA VAL A 104 4.77 13.65 -4.00
C VAL A 104 4.53 14.05 -5.45
N LEU A 105 3.27 14.11 -5.88
CA LEU A 105 2.88 14.42 -7.26
C LEU A 105 2.45 15.88 -7.47
N ASN A 106 2.49 16.70 -6.42
CA ASN A 106 1.97 18.07 -6.43
C ASN A 106 0.54 18.14 -6.95
N LEU A 107 -0.30 17.21 -6.50
CA LEU A 107 -1.71 17.14 -6.84
C LEU A 107 -2.55 17.82 -5.77
N SER A 108 -3.69 18.36 -6.19
CA SER A 108 -4.71 18.88 -5.30
C SER A 108 -6.05 18.29 -5.71
N ALA A 109 -6.62 17.44 -4.87
CA ALA A 109 -7.98 16.93 -5.09
C ALA A 109 -8.98 17.79 -4.31
N ARG A 110 -10.10 18.12 -4.96
CA ARG A 110 -11.25 18.72 -4.26
C ARG A 110 -12.02 17.67 -3.46
N ILE A 111 -12.09 16.47 -4.03
CA ILE A 111 -12.75 15.30 -3.47
C ILE A 111 -11.68 14.23 -3.24
N THR A 112 -11.70 13.65 -2.06
CA THR A 112 -10.76 12.59 -1.66
C THR A 112 -11.52 11.29 -1.38
N LEU A 113 -10.81 10.21 -1.11
CA LEU A 113 -11.44 8.94 -0.70
C LEU A 113 -12.36 9.09 0.53
N HIS A 114 -12.12 10.09 1.37
CA HIS A 114 -12.98 10.36 2.50
C HIS A 114 -14.41 10.64 2.06
N GLN A 115 -14.62 11.64 1.20
CA GLN A 115 -15.95 11.99 0.72
C GLN A 115 -16.61 10.85 -0.07
N VAL A 116 -15.81 10.05 -0.77
CA VAL A 116 -16.32 8.84 -1.44
C VAL A 116 -16.78 7.81 -0.41
N PHE A 117 -16.03 7.62 0.65
CA PHE A 117 -16.36 6.66 1.71
C PHE A 117 -17.51 7.11 2.59
N THR A 118 -17.72 8.39 2.80
CA THR A 118 -18.90 8.92 3.51
C THR A 118 -20.15 8.95 2.64
N GLY A 119 -20.01 8.81 1.32
CA GLY A 119 -21.11 8.92 0.37
C GLY A 119 -21.47 10.37 0.01
N GLU A 120 -20.62 11.32 0.40
CA GLU A 120 -20.77 12.75 0.09
C GLU A 120 -20.43 13.07 -1.37
N ALA A 121 -19.62 12.21 -2.01
CA ALA A 121 -19.20 12.40 -3.38
C ALA A 121 -19.04 11.06 -4.11
N ASP A 122 -19.07 11.14 -5.43
CA ASP A 122 -18.87 10.02 -6.33
C ASP A 122 -17.37 9.78 -6.60
N VAL A 123 -16.99 8.51 -6.80
CA VAL A 123 -15.61 8.15 -7.16
C VAL A 123 -15.12 8.84 -8.43
N ARG A 124 -16.00 9.15 -9.39
CA ARG A 124 -15.65 9.91 -10.61
C ARG A 124 -15.09 11.29 -10.30
N GLU A 125 -15.66 11.95 -9.29
CA GLU A 125 -15.26 13.28 -8.84
C GLU A 125 -13.93 13.26 -8.10
N ALA A 126 -13.58 12.11 -7.48
CA ALA A 126 -12.35 11.91 -6.76
C ALA A 126 -11.17 11.47 -7.65
N LEU A 127 -11.44 11.02 -8.89
CA LEU A 127 -10.39 10.66 -9.85
C LEU A 127 -9.63 11.91 -10.30
N VAL A 128 -8.31 11.91 -10.09
CA VAL A 128 -7.41 12.98 -10.49
C VAL A 128 -6.47 12.47 -11.59
N ASP A 129 -6.30 13.26 -12.64
CA ASP A 129 -5.32 12.96 -13.67
C ASP A 129 -3.92 13.32 -13.15
N ALA A 130 -3.03 12.33 -13.07
CA ALA A 130 -1.70 12.48 -12.54
C ALA A 130 -0.66 12.70 -13.64
N PRO A 131 0.48 13.38 -13.34
CA PRO A 131 1.62 13.42 -14.22
C PRO A 131 2.05 12.02 -14.65
N GLY A 132 2.43 11.85 -15.92
CA GLY A 132 2.83 10.51 -16.42
C GLY A 132 1.70 9.68 -17.02
N GLY A 133 0.45 10.21 -17.07
CA GLY A 133 -0.65 9.62 -17.83
C GLY A 133 -1.41 8.53 -17.10
N PHE A 134 -1.35 8.47 -15.79
CA PHE A 134 -2.18 7.60 -14.96
C PHE A 134 -3.20 8.40 -14.13
N HIS A 135 -4.19 7.73 -13.56
CA HIS A 135 -5.14 8.35 -12.62
C HIS A 135 -4.70 8.12 -11.18
N ALA A 136 -5.07 9.03 -10.29
CA ALA A 136 -4.86 8.90 -8.86
C ALA A 136 -6.16 9.05 -8.08
N LEU A 137 -6.28 8.30 -6.97
CA LEU A 137 -7.27 8.51 -5.92
C LEU A 137 -6.52 8.84 -4.63
N LEU A 138 -6.74 10.05 -4.12
CA LEU A 138 -6.04 10.59 -2.97
C LEU A 138 -6.83 10.32 -1.69
N ALA A 139 -6.18 9.81 -0.65
CA ALA A 139 -6.85 9.50 0.62
C ALA A 139 -7.35 10.75 1.36
N GLY A 140 -6.65 11.85 1.21
CA GLY A 140 -6.85 13.04 2.04
C GLY A 140 -6.04 12.97 3.34
N SER A 141 -5.45 14.09 3.75
CA SER A 141 -4.58 14.15 4.94
C SER A 141 -5.38 14.33 6.23
N GLY A 142 -4.99 13.64 7.30
CA GLY A 142 -5.40 13.95 8.67
C GLY A 142 -6.67 13.28 9.18
N LEU A 143 -7.17 12.26 8.52
CA LEU A 143 -8.39 11.56 8.95
C LEU A 143 -8.06 10.38 9.86
N VAL A 144 -7.97 10.65 11.15
CA VAL A 144 -7.73 9.64 12.19
C VAL A 144 -8.76 8.51 12.17
N GLU A 145 -9.97 8.78 11.69
CA GLU A 145 -11.07 7.79 11.64
C GLU A 145 -10.78 6.63 10.68
N TYR A 146 -10.12 6.87 9.55
CA TYR A 146 -9.75 5.82 8.58
C TYR A 146 -8.42 5.12 8.90
N SER A 147 -7.63 5.65 9.83
CA SER A 147 -6.50 4.92 10.39
C SER A 147 -6.94 3.71 11.23
N ARG A 148 -8.24 3.68 11.58
CA ARG A 148 -8.89 2.51 12.18
C ARG A 148 -9.62 1.74 11.09
N LEU A 149 -9.19 0.52 10.87
CA LEU A 149 -9.76 -0.38 9.87
C LEU A 149 -11.08 -0.98 10.38
N THR A 150 -12.15 -0.17 10.39
CA THR A 150 -13.48 -0.67 10.76
C THR A 150 -14.02 -1.60 9.67
N PRO A 151 -14.98 -2.50 9.98
CA PRO A 151 -15.63 -3.33 8.97
C PRO A 151 -16.18 -2.53 7.80
N GLU A 152 -16.76 -1.37 8.06
CA GLU A 152 -17.36 -0.48 7.05
C GLU A 152 -16.28 0.05 6.07
N VAL A 153 -15.12 0.45 6.59
CA VAL A 153 -13.98 0.91 5.76
C VAL A 153 -13.46 -0.23 4.89
N ARG A 154 -13.37 -1.44 5.46
CA ARG A 154 -12.96 -2.65 4.70
C ARG A 154 -13.91 -2.91 3.53
N ASP A 155 -15.21 -2.94 3.80
CA ASP A 155 -16.23 -3.22 2.79
C ASP A 155 -16.26 -2.14 1.69
N ARG A 156 -16.07 -0.87 2.05
CA ARG A 156 -16.01 0.23 1.08
C ARG A 156 -14.80 0.16 0.18
N LEU A 157 -13.62 -0.11 0.75
CA LEU A 157 -12.39 -0.26 -0.04
C LEU A 157 -12.48 -1.45 -0.99
N GLN A 158 -13.02 -2.58 -0.52
CA GLN A 158 -13.22 -3.76 -1.36
C GLN A 158 -14.19 -3.49 -2.51
N ARG A 159 -15.33 -2.87 -2.22
CA ARG A 159 -16.32 -2.48 -3.24
C ARG A 159 -15.74 -1.49 -4.25
N LEU A 160 -14.99 -0.49 -3.78
CA LEU A 160 -14.31 0.46 -4.65
C LEU A 160 -13.38 -0.24 -5.65
N LEU A 161 -12.56 -1.17 -5.19
CA LEU A 161 -11.68 -1.94 -6.08
C LEU A 161 -12.46 -2.79 -7.08
N GLN A 162 -13.54 -3.45 -6.63
CA GLN A 162 -14.40 -4.24 -7.53
C GLN A 162 -15.02 -3.38 -8.63
N GLN A 163 -15.42 -2.16 -8.32
CA GLN A 163 -15.97 -1.21 -9.28
C GLN A 163 -14.94 -0.71 -10.29
N LEU A 164 -13.70 -0.45 -9.84
CA LEU A 164 -12.63 0.12 -10.67
C LEU A 164 -12.00 -0.92 -11.62
N ARG A 165 -11.93 -2.19 -11.17
CA ARG A 165 -11.26 -3.27 -11.93
C ARG A 165 -11.70 -3.40 -13.40
N PRO A 166 -12.99 -3.29 -13.78
CA PRO A 166 -13.40 -3.45 -15.19
C PRO A 166 -12.83 -2.39 -16.14
N TYR A 167 -12.47 -1.22 -15.62
CA TYR A 167 -12.07 -0.05 -16.41
C TYR A 167 -10.56 0.11 -16.58
N LEU A 168 -9.77 -0.62 -15.81
CA LEU A 168 -8.33 -0.44 -15.69
C LEU A 168 -7.58 -1.74 -16.07
N ASP A 169 -6.30 -1.61 -16.34
CA ASP A 169 -5.39 -2.74 -16.56
C ASP A 169 -4.57 -3.04 -15.29
N VAL A 170 -4.18 -1.97 -14.55
CA VAL A 170 -3.41 -2.08 -13.31
C VAL A 170 -3.92 -1.08 -12.27
N ILE A 171 -4.12 -1.55 -11.04
CA ILE A 171 -4.35 -0.71 -9.87
C ILE A 171 -3.15 -0.87 -8.93
N VAL A 172 -2.48 0.22 -8.62
CA VAL A 172 -1.37 0.26 -7.66
C VAL A 172 -1.92 0.77 -6.32
N LEU A 173 -1.78 -0.01 -5.27
CA LEU A 173 -2.11 0.39 -3.89
C LEU A 173 -0.81 0.87 -3.23
N ASP A 174 -0.66 2.18 -3.02
CA ASP A 174 0.46 2.73 -2.25
C ASP A 174 0.12 2.64 -0.77
N THR A 175 0.72 1.69 -0.06
CA THR A 175 0.38 1.40 1.34
C THR A 175 1.24 2.20 2.31
N GLY A 176 0.82 2.31 3.55
CA GLY A 176 1.69 2.73 4.64
C GLY A 176 2.89 1.79 4.84
N ALA A 177 3.85 2.20 5.66
CA ALA A 177 4.98 1.37 6.05
C ALA A 177 4.65 0.47 7.25
N GLY A 178 5.35 -0.64 7.39
CA GLY A 178 5.26 -1.54 8.54
C GLY A 178 4.16 -2.59 8.41
N LEU A 179 3.63 -3.03 9.55
CA LEU A 179 2.78 -4.21 9.68
C LEU A 179 1.47 -3.89 10.43
N SER A 180 0.97 -2.66 10.32
CA SER A 180 -0.33 -2.31 10.91
C SER A 180 -1.46 -3.10 10.26
N ASP A 181 -2.58 -3.27 10.97
CA ASP A 181 -3.76 -3.97 10.45
C ASP A 181 -4.27 -3.34 9.13
N VAL A 182 -4.17 -2.01 9.01
CA VAL A 182 -4.52 -1.28 7.77
C VAL A 182 -3.64 -1.73 6.61
N VAL A 183 -2.31 -1.75 6.81
CA VAL A 183 -1.36 -2.20 5.78
C VAL A 183 -1.61 -3.65 5.40
N LEU A 184 -1.73 -4.54 6.38
CA LEU A 184 -1.95 -5.97 6.13
C LEU A 184 -3.27 -6.21 5.39
N TYR A 185 -4.34 -5.51 5.77
CA TYR A 185 -5.60 -5.59 5.06
C TYR A 185 -5.50 -5.07 3.64
N THR A 186 -4.93 -3.87 3.43
CA THR A 186 -4.77 -3.30 2.09
C THR A 186 -3.96 -4.22 1.19
N VAL A 187 -2.85 -4.75 1.70
CA VAL A 187 -2.06 -5.75 0.97
C VAL A 187 -2.89 -7.00 0.68
N SER A 188 -3.80 -7.43 1.57
CA SER A 188 -4.65 -8.61 1.35
C SER A 188 -5.58 -8.49 0.14
N LEU A 189 -5.93 -7.30 -0.29
CA LEU A 189 -6.78 -7.02 -1.45
C LEU A 189 -6.05 -7.13 -2.79
N ALA A 190 -4.72 -7.15 -2.77
CA ALA A 190 -3.90 -7.18 -3.98
C ALA A 190 -3.78 -8.61 -4.55
N ASP A 191 -3.58 -8.70 -5.86
CA ASP A 191 -3.24 -9.94 -6.56
C ASP A 191 -1.74 -10.23 -6.47
N GLU A 192 -0.91 -9.18 -6.43
CA GLU A 192 0.55 -9.23 -6.35
C GLU A 192 1.07 -8.22 -5.33
N VAL A 193 2.22 -8.48 -4.76
CA VAL A 193 2.85 -7.60 -3.77
C VAL A 193 4.26 -7.24 -4.21
N LEU A 194 4.57 -5.94 -4.22
CA LEU A 194 5.90 -5.39 -4.38
C LEU A 194 6.42 -4.91 -3.03
N VAL A 195 7.43 -5.58 -2.51
CA VAL A 195 8.15 -5.14 -1.31
C VAL A 195 9.31 -4.26 -1.74
N VAL A 196 9.30 -3.00 -1.29
CA VAL A 196 10.39 -2.04 -1.51
C VAL A 196 11.29 -2.02 -0.29
N THR A 197 12.60 -2.15 -0.49
CA THR A 197 13.61 -2.07 0.55
C THR A 197 14.83 -1.26 0.07
N THR A 198 15.79 -1.02 0.95
CA THR A 198 17.09 -0.41 0.65
C THR A 198 18.21 -1.31 1.13
N PRO A 199 19.49 -1.06 0.75
CA PRO A 199 20.63 -1.81 1.25
C PRO A 199 20.89 -1.68 2.76
N GLU A 200 20.19 -0.79 3.45
CA GLU A 200 20.35 -0.64 4.90
C GLU A 200 19.98 -1.93 5.65
N PRO A 201 20.83 -2.40 6.60
CA PRO A 201 20.58 -3.64 7.33
C PRO A 201 19.23 -3.67 8.06
N THR A 202 18.79 -2.53 8.60
CA THR A 202 17.48 -2.41 9.27
C THR A 202 16.31 -2.54 8.28
N ALA A 203 16.42 -1.94 7.08
CA ALA A 203 15.39 -2.04 6.05
C ALA A 203 15.24 -3.48 5.53
N LEU A 204 16.37 -4.23 5.42
CA LEU A 204 16.34 -5.64 5.04
C LEU A 204 15.72 -6.52 6.12
N ALA A 205 16.03 -6.27 7.41
CA ALA A 205 15.40 -6.98 8.51
C ALA A 205 13.88 -6.73 8.55
N ASP A 206 13.46 -5.50 8.32
CA ASP A 206 12.04 -5.12 8.27
C ASP A 206 11.35 -5.73 7.04
N ALA A 207 12.02 -5.79 5.88
CA ALA A 207 11.52 -6.48 4.69
C ALA A 207 11.32 -7.98 4.95
N TYR A 208 12.29 -8.63 5.60
CA TYR A 208 12.15 -10.02 6.04
C TYR A 208 10.93 -10.22 6.95
N ALA A 209 10.78 -9.37 7.96
CA ALA A 209 9.64 -9.45 8.89
C ALA A 209 8.31 -9.28 8.15
N THR A 210 8.24 -8.32 7.22
CA THR A 210 7.06 -8.08 6.38
C THR A 210 6.70 -9.31 5.55
N ILE A 211 7.65 -9.85 4.80
CA ILE A 211 7.43 -11.04 3.96
C ILE A 211 6.98 -12.23 4.80
N LYS A 212 7.60 -12.46 5.96
CA LYS A 212 7.24 -13.54 6.88
C LYS A 212 5.82 -13.42 7.41
N VAL A 213 5.37 -12.19 7.72
CA VAL A 213 4.00 -11.95 8.18
C VAL A 213 3.01 -12.14 7.03
N LEU A 214 3.30 -11.63 5.85
CA LEU A 214 2.47 -11.81 4.66
C LEU A 214 2.30 -13.28 4.28
N ASP A 215 3.36 -14.07 4.34
CA ASP A 215 3.32 -15.51 4.07
C ASP A 215 2.45 -16.29 5.07
N ARG A 216 2.50 -15.90 6.34
CA ARG A 216 1.74 -16.59 7.42
C ARG A 216 0.25 -16.25 7.45
N HIS A 217 -0.09 -15.03 7.14
CA HIS A 217 -1.44 -14.48 7.38
C HIS A 217 -2.25 -14.26 6.12
N GLN A 218 -1.67 -14.47 4.95
CA GLN A 218 -2.32 -14.18 3.68
C GLN A 218 -2.23 -15.35 2.71
N ARG A 219 -3.14 -15.36 1.71
CA ARG A 219 -3.09 -16.33 0.62
C ARG A 219 -1.76 -16.21 -0.15
N PRO A 220 -1.20 -17.33 -0.67
CA PRO A 220 -0.04 -17.27 -1.54
C PRO A 220 -0.30 -16.41 -2.78
N ARG A 221 0.64 -15.54 -3.10
CA ARG A 221 0.60 -14.66 -4.28
C ARG A 221 2.01 -14.34 -4.75
N PRO A 222 2.21 -13.85 -5.99
CA PRO A 222 3.50 -13.37 -6.44
C PRO A 222 4.06 -12.28 -5.54
N LEU A 223 5.29 -12.50 -5.05
CA LEU A 223 6.04 -11.55 -4.24
C LEU A 223 7.21 -11.02 -5.05
N HIS A 224 7.15 -9.73 -5.34
CA HIS A 224 8.21 -9.00 -6.00
C HIS A 224 9.05 -8.24 -4.97
N LEU A 225 10.34 -8.13 -5.22
CA LEU A 225 11.27 -7.31 -4.47
C LEU A 225 11.85 -6.23 -5.37
N LEU A 226 11.89 -5.00 -4.89
CA LEU A 226 12.65 -3.93 -5.51
C LEU A 226 13.61 -3.36 -4.47
N VAL A 227 14.90 -3.35 -4.80
CA VAL A 227 15.93 -2.77 -3.93
C VAL A 227 16.23 -1.36 -4.42
N ASN A 228 15.80 -0.38 -3.65
CA ASN A 228 15.97 1.04 -3.96
C ASN A 228 17.27 1.59 -3.36
N GLN A 229 17.79 2.67 -3.93
CA GLN A 229 18.98 3.40 -3.43
C GLN A 229 20.26 2.54 -3.38
N VAL A 230 20.43 1.60 -4.32
CA VAL A 230 21.66 0.83 -4.41
C VAL A 230 22.84 1.74 -4.81
N GLN A 231 24.02 1.43 -4.26
CA GLN A 231 25.23 2.20 -4.54
C GLN A 231 26.07 1.57 -5.66
N ARG A 232 25.87 0.28 -5.92
CA ARG A 232 26.64 -0.49 -6.91
C ARG A 232 25.72 -1.39 -7.72
N ALA A 233 26.04 -1.57 -8.99
CA ALA A 233 25.34 -2.53 -9.82
C ALA A 233 25.47 -3.95 -9.26
N GLY A 234 24.36 -4.70 -9.26
CA GLY A 234 24.31 -6.06 -8.73
C GLY A 234 24.13 -6.17 -7.21
N GLU A 235 24.19 -5.05 -6.49
CA GLU A 235 23.95 -5.03 -5.03
C GLU A 235 22.54 -5.53 -4.69
N GLY A 236 21.54 -5.10 -5.45
CA GLY A 236 20.16 -5.52 -5.26
C GLY A 236 19.97 -7.03 -5.50
N ALA A 237 20.66 -7.59 -6.49
CA ALA A 237 20.62 -9.03 -6.76
C ALA A 237 21.26 -9.83 -5.61
N ALA A 238 22.41 -9.38 -5.08
CA ALA A 238 23.05 -10.02 -3.94
C ALA A 238 22.17 -10.00 -2.68
N LEU A 239 21.52 -8.86 -2.41
CA LEU A 239 20.62 -8.71 -1.27
C LEU A 239 19.34 -9.54 -1.42
N ALA A 240 18.77 -9.63 -2.62
CA ALA A 240 17.64 -10.51 -2.90
C ALA A 240 17.98 -11.99 -2.66
N ALA A 241 19.15 -12.44 -3.09
CA ALA A 241 19.64 -13.80 -2.84
C ALA A 241 19.86 -14.07 -1.34
N GLN A 242 20.44 -13.12 -0.63
CA GLN A 242 20.63 -13.23 0.82
C GLN A 242 19.28 -13.29 1.55
N LEU A 243 18.33 -12.43 1.20
CA LEU A 243 16.99 -12.42 1.79
C LEU A 243 16.26 -13.74 1.51
N GLN A 244 16.36 -14.28 0.28
CA GLN A 244 15.78 -15.58 -0.07
C GLN A 244 16.39 -16.72 0.78
N GLN A 245 17.72 -16.74 1.00
CA GLN A 245 18.36 -17.73 1.85
C GLN A 245 17.84 -17.68 3.30
N VAL A 246 17.61 -16.48 3.83
CA VAL A 246 17.03 -16.31 5.18
C VAL A 246 15.58 -16.81 5.22
N LEU A 247 14.77 -16.51 4.19
CA LEU A 247 13.42 -17.02 4.06
C LEU A 247 13.40 -18.56 3.97
N ASP A 248 14.25 -19.13 3.14
CA ASP A 248 14.38 -20.59 2.97
C ASP A 248 14.73 -21.29 4.27
N ARG A 249 15.49 -20.63 5.13
CA ARG A 249 15.94 -21.20 6.41
C ARG A 249 14.91 -21.07 7.54
N TYR A 250 14.12 -19.97 7.56
CA TYR A 250 13.36 -19.60 8.75
C TYR A 250 11.84 -19.45 8.53
N VAL A 251 11.33 -19.56 7.28
CA VAL A 251 9.91 -19.36 6.97
C VAL A 251 9.23 -20.68 6.56
N GLY A 252 9.35 -21.69 7.41
CA GLY A 252 8.62 -22.95 7.25
C GLY A 252 9.08 -23.82 6.07
N PRO A 253 8.34 -24.91 5.76
CA PRO A 253 8.76 -25.90 4.77
C PRO A 253 8.53 -25.49 3.30
N ARG A 254 7.75 -24.45 3.07
CA ARG A 254 7.46 -23.89 1.73
C ARG A 254 7.60 -22.38 1.76
N PRO A 255 8.84 -21.88 1.81
CA PRO A 255 9.08 -20.43 1.88
C PRO A 255 8.60 -19.73 0.60
N PRO A 256 8.12 -18.48 0.71
CA PRO A 256 7.74 -17.70 -0.45
C PRO A 256 8.94 -17.45 -1.36
N ARG A 257 8.71 -17.45 -2.67
CA ARG A 257 9.73 -17.15 -3.66
C ARG A 257 9.69 -15.68 -4.03
N LEU A 258 10.82 -15.01 -3.83
CA LEU A 258 11.00 -13.62 -4.21
C LEU A 258 11.38 -13.51 -5.69
N ARG A 259 10.68 -12.64 -6.39
CA ARG A 259 11.06 -12.23 -7.76
C ARG A 259 11.71 -10.86 -7.68
N LEU A 260 13.01 -10.78 -7.91
CA LEU A 260 13.68 -9.47 -8.01
C LEU A 260 13.16 -8.73 -9.24
N LEU A 261 12.35 -7.71 -9.02
CA LEU A 261 11.81 -6.87 -10.07
C LEU A 261 12.88 -5.92 -10.63
N GLY A 262 13.73 -5.40 -9.76
CA GLY A 262 14.82 -4.53 -10.13
C GLY A 262 15.61 -3.96 -8.96
N GLU A 263 16.69 -3.28 -9.29
CA GLU A 263 17.45 -2.42 -8.39
C GLU A 263 17.46 -1.00 -8.94
N VAL A 264 17.20 -0.03 -8.09
CA VAL A 264 17.16 1.39 -8.45
C VAL A 264 18.38 2.07 -7.83
N PRO A 265 19.28 2.62 -8.61
CA PRO A 265 20.48 3.26 -8.09
C PRO A 265 20.13 4.53 -7.30
N SER A 266 20.99 4.86 -6.33
CA SER A 266 20.98 6.18 -5.69
C SER A 266 21.29 7.23 -6.74
N ASP A 267 20.38 8.20 -6.92
CA ASP A 267 20.42 9.16 -8.01
C ASP A 267 19.99 10.54 -7.50
N THR A 268 20.80 11.56 -7.76
CA THR A 268 20.50 12.94 -7.38
C THR A 268 19.24 13.49 -8.06
N ALA A 269 18.94 13.01 -9.28
CA ALA A 269 17.72 13.39 -9.98
C ALA A 269 16.46 13.01 -9.18
N VAL A 270 16.46 11.89 -8.47
CA VAL A 270 15.35 11.50 -7.58
C VAL A 270 15.15 12.53 -6.48
N ARG A 271 16.23 12.93 -5.80
CA ARG A 271 16.18 13.94 -4.74
C ARG A 271 15.67 15.28 -5.24
N ASP A 272 16.16 15.72 -6.40
CA ASP A 272 15.75 16.99 -7.00
C ASP A 272 14.26 16.97 -7.38
N CYS A 273 13.78 15.87 -7.95
CA CYS A 273 12.36 15.69 -8.25
C CYS A 273 11.48 15.67 -7.00
N VAL A 274 11.91 14.98 -5.93
CA VAL A 274 11.21 14.98 -4.63
C VAL A 274 11.08 16.39 -4.06
N LEU A 275 12.17 17.15 -4.05
CA LEU A 275 12.16 18.53 -3.53
C LEU A 275 11.25 19.46 -4.35
N ARG A 276 11.11 19.21 -5.64
CA ARG A 276 10.25 19.98 -6.54
C ARG A 276 8.83 19.42 -6.65
N ARG A 277 8.53 18.29 -5.96
CA ARG A 277 7.25 17.58 -6.06
C ARG A 277 6.91 17.21 -7.50
N GLN A 278 7.86 16.63 -8.20
CA GLN A 278 7.75 16.27 -9.62
C GLN A 278 8.06 14.79 -9.83
N LEU A 279 7.38 14.19 -10.80
CA LEU A 279 7.59 12.79 -11.17
C LEU A 279 8.91 12.60 -11.90
N LEU A 280 9.74 11.67 -11.44
CA LEU A 280 11.08 11.43 -12.00
C LEU A 280 11.04 11.08 -13.49
N LEU A 281 10.14 10.18 -13.90
CA LEU A 281 10.01 9.77 -15.29
C LEU A 281 9.62 10.94 -16.22
N GLU A 282 8.94 11.97 -15.70
CA GLU A 282 8.61 13.18 -16.47
C GLU A 282 9.81 14.12 -16.60
N GLN A 283 10.51 14.35 -15.50
CA GLN A 283 11.52 15.41 -15.42
C GLN A 283 12.92 14.94 -15.86
N ALA A 284 13.25 13.67 -15.58
CA ALA A 284 14.56 13.11 -15.88
C ALA A 284 14.45 11.66 -16.41
N PRO A 285 13.74 11.44 -17.55
CA PRO A 285 13.46 10.10 -18.06
C PRO A 285 14.72 9.30 -18.44
N GLY A 286 15.83 9.98 -18.73
CA GLY A 286 17.12 9.38 -19.03
C GLY A 286 18.01 9.13 -17.82
N SER A 287 17.57 9.48 -16.61
CA SER A 287 18.37 9.26 -15.40
C SER A 287 18.48 7.76 -15.08
N PRO A 288 19.57 7.31 -14.44
CA PRO A 288 19.75 5.89 -14.08
C PRO A 288 18.59 5.31 -13.29
N ALA A 289 18.05 6.08 -12.35
CA ALA A 289 16.91 5.64 -11.55
C ALA A 289 15.61 5.54 -12.38
N ALA A 290 15.37 6.49 -13.30
CA ALA A 290 14.20 6.46 -14.19
C ALA A 290 14.24 5.24 -15.12
N LEU A 291 15.39 4.96 -15.72
CA LEU A 291 15.59 3.80 -16.58
C LEU A 291 15.40 2.48 -15.83
N ALA A 292 15.90 2.40 -14.59
CA ALA A 292 15.72 1.23 -13.74
C ALA A 292 14.24 0.99 -13.40
N LEU A 293 13.48 2.05 -13.09
CA LEU A 293 12.04 1.96 -12.81
C LEU A 293 11.24 1.58 -14.06
N ALA A 294 11.59 2.12 -15.24
CA ALA A 294 10.96 1.72 -16.50
C ALA A 294 11.21 0.23 -16.82
N LEU A 295 12.43 -0.26 -16.58
CA LEU A 295 12.76 -1.68 -16.74
C LEU A 295 11.99 -2.55 -15.74
N ALA A 296 11.86 -2.12 -14.49
CA ALA A 296 11.06 -2.81 -13.49
C ALA A 296 9.59 -2.92 -13.90
N ALA A 297 8.99 -1.85 -14.45
CA ALA A 297 7.64 -1.87 -14.98
C ALA A 297 7.48 -2.88 -16.13
N SER A 298 8.44 -2.93 -17.07
CA SER A 298 8.44 -3.90 -18.16
C SER A 298 8.51 -5.34 -17.65
N ARG A 299 9.34 -5.62 -16.64
CA ARG A 299 9.44 -6.95 -16.00
C ARG A 299 8.16 -7.34 -15.27
N LEU A 300 7.50 -6.38 -14.63
CA LEU A 300 6.22 -6.61 -13.97
C LEU A 300 5.15 -7.07 -14.97
N MET A 301 5.11 -6.48 -16.17
CA MET A 301 4.18 -6.88 -17.22
C MET A 301 4.54 -8.23 -17.85
N ALA A 302 5.81 -8.56 -18.01
CA ALA A 302 6.25 -9.83 -18.55
C ALA A 302 6.06 -11.03 -17.60
N ALA A 303 5.85 -10.76 -16.30
CA ALA A 303 5.63 -11.78 -15.27
C ALA A 303 4.14 -12.16 -15.10
N ALA A 304 3.24 -11.52 -15.84
CA ALA A 304 1.79 -11.66 -15.81
C ALA A 304 1.29 -12.89 -16.59
#